data_6eb675167cae12fb4b9403d4c8d7f707
#
_entry.id   6eb675167cae12fb4b9403d4c8d7f707
#
_cell.length_a   1.000
_cell.length_b   1.000
_cell.length_c   1.000
_cell.angle_alpha   90.00
_cell.angle_beta   90.00
_cell.angle_gamma   90.00
#
_symmetry.space_group_name_H-M   'P 1'
#
loop_
_entity.id
_entity.type
_entity.pdbx_description
1 polymer ?
#
loop_
_entity_poly.entity_id
_entity_poly.type
_entity_poly.pdbx_seq_one_letter_code
_entity_poly.pdbx_strand_id
1 'polypeptide(L)'
;VLLPWPWTLNVEGRSIFCESQDEAIALAAEAINRNQLVDLGLTQVNWRWHQQRFSRVDDALVPMLNLKAGAAILREQYELSGDWWQAVGRYHDPGEDDESLTSAERYRQRVKQHWRRSF
;
A
#
# COMPACT_ATOMS: atom_id res chain seq x y z
N VAL A 1 -20.31 1.82 -6.67
CA VAL A 1 -18.91 2.00 -7.10
C VAL A 1 -18.08 2.54 -5.95
N LEU A 2 -17.02 1.83 -5.60
CA LEU A 2 -16.08 2.32 -4.61
C LEU A 2 -15.12 3.31 -5.28
N LEU A 3 -15.12 4.54 -4.79
CA LEU A 3 -14.17 5.56 -5.24
C LEU A 3 -12.91 5.48 -4.37
N PRO A 4 -11.74 5.73 -4.94
CA PRO A 4 -10.51 5.84 -4.16
C PRO A 4 -10.66 6.93 -3.10
N TRP A 5 -10.24 6.65 -1.88
CA TRP A 5 -10.36 7.58 -0.76
C TRP A 5 -8.97 7.87 -0.19
N PRO A 6 -8.50 9.13 -0.22
CA PRO A 6 -7.12 9.44 0.15
C PRO A 6 -6.82 9.24 1.64
N TRP A 7 -7.84 9.22 2.49
CA TRP A 7 -7.67 9.05 3.94
C TRP A 7 -7.98 7.62 4.39
N THR A 8 -7.64 6.66 3.55
CA THR A 8 -7.78 5.23 3.85
C THR A 8 -6.51 4.70 4.48
N LEU A 9 -6.67 3.98 5.57
CA LEU A 9 -5.60 3.22 6.23
C LEU A 9 -5.97 1.75 6.24
N ASN A 10 -4.97 0.90 6.23
CA ASN A 10 -5.13 -0.50 6.60
C ASN A 10 -4.15 -0.78 7.74
N VAL A 11 -4.71 -1.12 8.91
CA VAL A 11 -3.92 -1.39 10.12
C VAL A 11 -4.11 -2.84 10.50
N GLU A 12 -3.04 -3.62 10.38
CA GLU A 12 -3.06 -5.06 10.70
C GLU A 12 -4.21 -5.79 10.02
N GLY A 13 -4.47 -5.48 8.74
CA GLY A 13 -5.52 -6.12 7.95
C GLY A 13 -6.91 -5.50 8.06
N ARG A 14 -7.09 -4.45 8.87
CA ARG A 14 -8.37 -3.76 9.01
C ARG A 14 -8.36 -2.43 8.25
N SER A 15 -9.34 -2.27 7.36
CA SER A 15 -9.51 -1.01 6.62
C SER A 15 -10.18 0.05 7.50
N ILE A 16 -9.62 1.25 7.50
CA ILE A 16 -10.15 2.40 8.24
C ILE A 16 -10.31 3.55 7.24
N PHE A 17 -11.53 4.03 7.09
CA PHE A 17 -11.84 5.16 6.21
C PHE A 17 -11.97 6.42 7.05
N CYS A 18 -10.89 7.19 7.15
CA CYS A 18 -10.87 8.41 7.96
C CYS A 18 -11.63 9.53 7.25
N GLU A 19 -12.20 10.44 8.03
CA GLU A 19 -12.98 11.56 7.48
C GLU A 19 -12.09 12.70 6.99
N SER A 20 -10.86 12.79 7.51
CA SER A 20 -9.93 13.85 7.15
C SER A 20 -8.50 13.37 7.13
N GLN A 21 -7.64 14.17 6.49
CA GLN A 21 -6.20 13.93 6.50
C GLN A 21 -5.64 13.94 7.93
N ASP A 22 -6.06 14.89 8.75
CA ASP A 22 -5.58 15.01 10.13
C ASP A 22 -5.91 13.77 10.95
N GLU A 23 -7.12 13.23 10.80
CA GLU A 23 -7.51 11.99 11.46
C GLU A 23 -6.65 10.82 11.00
N ALA A 24 -6.42 10.72 9.68
CA ALA A 24 -5.60 9.65 9.12
C ALA A 24 -4.15 9.73 9.61
N ILE A 25 -3.58 10.93 9.67
CA ILE A 25 -2.23 11.14 10.18
C ILE A 25 -2.14 10.70 11.65
N ALA A 26 -3.10 11.11 12.47
CA ALA A 26 -3.10 10.77 13.90
C ALA A 26 -3.19 9.27 14.13
N LEU A 27 -4.10 8.58 13.43
CA LEU A 27 -4.27 7.13 13.56
C LEU A 27 -3.08 6.36 13.01
N ALA A 28 -2.50 6.82 11.89
CA ALA A 28 -1.30 6.21 11.33
C ALA A 28 -0.12 6.32 12.30
N ALA A 29 0.11 7.50 12.87
CA ALA A 29 1.20 7.73 13.82
C ALA A 29 1.05 6.83 15.05
N GLU A 30 -0.18 6.70 15.57
CA GLU A 30 -0.46 5.83 16.72
C GLU A 30 -0.15 4.37 16.40
N ALA A 31 -0.60 3.87 15.24
CA ALA A 31 -0.35 2.50 14.82
C ALA A 31 1.14 2.23 14.63
N ILE A 32 1.87 3.15 14.03
CA ILE A 32 3.32 3.05 13.84
C ILE A 32 4.03 3.00 15.20
N ASN A 33 3.64 3.85 16.14
CA ASN A 33 4.21 3.84 17.49
C ASN A 33 3.97 2.52 18.23
N ARG A 34 2.89 1.81 17.89
CA ARG A 34 2.59 0.48 18.42
C ARG A 34 3.24 -0.64 17.61
N ASN A 35 4.10 -0.30 16.68
CA ASN A 35 4.79 -1.25 15.79
C ASN A 35 3.84 -2.14 14.99
N GLN A 36 2.68 -1.58 14.63
CA GLN A 36 1.72 -2.26 13.79
C GLN A 36 2.02 -2.03 12.30
N LEU A 37 1.58 -2.96 11.45
CA LEU A 37 1.67 -2.80 9.99
C LEU A 37 0.60 -1.83 9.53
N VAL A 38 1.01 -0.82 8.78
CA VAL A 38 0.11 0.21 8.27
C VAL A 38 0.34 0.43 6.79
N ASP A 39 -0.73 0.34 6.01
CA ASP A 39 -0.75 0.78 4.61
C ASP A 39 -1.49 2.11 4.52
N LEU A 40 -0.98 3.03 3.72
CA LEU A 40 -1.38 4.43 3.75
C LEU A 40 -1.89 4.92 2.40
N GLY A 41 -3.08 5.52 2.43
CA GLY A 41 -3.57 6.38 1.36
C GLY A 41 -4.08 5.69 0.11
N LEU A 42 -4.16 6.46 -0.97
CA LEU A 42 -4.77 6.04 -2.25
C LEU A 42 -4.17 4.75 -2.82
N THR A 43 -2.88 4.59 -2.73
CA THR A 43 -2.17 3.43 -3.28
C THR A 43 -1.76 2.42 -2.21
N GLN A 44 -2.19 2.63 -0.98
CA GLN A 44 -1.91 1.73 0.15
C GLN A 44 -0.43 1.41 0.28
N VAL A 45 0.38 2.45 0.39
CA VAL A 45 1.82 2.32 0.57
C VAL A 45 2.12 1.76 1.96
N ASN A 46 2.85 0.66 2.04
CA ASN A 46 3.24 0.05 3.30
C ASN A 46 4.36 0.87 3.96
N TRP A 47 4.10 1.37 5.17
CA TRP A 47 5.03 2.25 5.88
C TRP A 47 6.32 1.52 6.27
N ARG A 48 6.23 0.28 6.75
CA ARG A 48 7.40 -0.47 7.19
C ARG A 48 8.41 -0.67 6.07
N TRP A 49 7.93 -0.99 4.87
CA TRP A 49 8.79 -1.22 3.72
C TRP A 49 9.29 0.06 3.05
N HIS A 50 8.50 1.16 3.11
CA HIS A 50 8.72 2.33 2.25
C HIS A 50 8.87 3.65 2.97
N GLN A 51 9.01 3.64 4.30
CA GLN A 51 9.10 4.87 5.09
C GLN A 51 10.24 5.80 4.67
N GLN A 52 11.33 5.25 4.17
CA GLN A 52 12.47 6.03 3.72
C GLN A 52 12.17 6.89 2.48
N ARG A 53 11.07 6.65 1.79
CA ARG A 53 10.64 7.44 0.63
C ARG A 53 10.00 8.77 1.02
N PHE A 54 9.71 8.95 2.30
CA PHE A 54 9.03 10.14 2.82
C PHE A 54 9.84 10.74 3.96
N SER A 55 9.77 12.07 4.08
CA SER A 55 10.37 12.76 5.23
C SER A 55 9.59 12.49 6.51
N ARG A 56 8.26 12.36 6.40
CA ARG A 56 7.33 12.16 7.52
C ARG A 56 6.17 11.31 7.07
N VAL A 57 5.47 10.68 8.04
CA VAL A 57 4.25 9.93 7.74
C VAL A 57 3.16 10.82 7.13
N ASP A 58 3.12 12.10 7.52
CA ASP A 58 2.21 13.09 6.97
C ASP A 58 2.30 13.15 5.45
N ASP A 59 3.52 13.11 4.91
CA ASP A 59 3.75 13.17 3.47
C ASP A 59 3.18 11.97 2.73
N ALA A 60 3.20 10.80 3.36
CA ALA A 60 2.62 9.59 2.79
C ALA A 60 1.10 9.69 2.64
N LEU A 61 0.47 10.62 3.33
CA LEU A 61 -0.97 10.89 3.24
C LEU A 61 -1.29 12.14 2.43
N VAL A 62 -0.32 12.74 1.77
CA VAL A 62 -0.56 13.77 0.74
C VAL A 62 -0.85 13.02 -0.56
N PRO A 63 -2.05 13.17 -1.16
CA PRO A 63 -2.46 12.33 -2.29
C PRO A 63 -1.46 12.26 -3.44
N MET A 64 -0.91 13.39 -3.87
CA MET A 64 0.05 13.39 -4.98
C MET A 64 1.35 12.69 -4.63
N LEU A 65 1.87 12.89 -3.41
CA LEU A 65 3.09 12.23 -2.96
C LEU A 65 2.87 10.72 -2.81
N ASN A 66 1.70 10.32 -2.33
CA ASN A 66 1.31 8.93 -2.21
C ASN A 66 1.25 8.25 -3.59
N LEU A 67 0.58 8.87 -4.56
CA LEU A 67 0.49 8.35 -5.92
C LEU A 67 1.86 8.20 -6.57
N LYS A 68 2.73 9.20 -6.42
CA LYS A 68 4.08 9.14 -6.97
C LYS A 68 4.89 7.99 -6.36
N ALA A 69 4.80 7.82 -5.06
CA ALA A 69 5.49 6.73 -4.37
C ALA A 69 4.94 5.36 -4.83
N GLY A 70 3.63 5.22 -4.89
CA GLY A 70 2.99 3.98 -5.34
C GLY A 70 3.40 3.60 -6.75
N ALA A 71 3.40 4.56 -7.67
CA ALA A 71 3.83 4.34 -9.05
C ALA A 71 5.32 3.93 -9.13
N ALA A 72 6.17 4.59 -8.36
CA ALA A 72 7.61 4.28 -8.32
C ALA A 72 7.86 2.87 -7.78
N ILE A 73 7.16 2.49 -6.71
CA ILE A 73 7.29 1.15 -6.11
C ILE A 73 6.88 0.08 -7.13
N LEU A 74 5.73 0.25 -7.78
CA LEU A 74 5.26 -0.72 -8.76
C LEU A 74 6.24 -0.86 -9.92
N ARG A 75 6.78 0.25 -10.42
CA ARG A 75 7.77 0.23 -11.49
C ARG A 75 9.05 -0.49 -11.08
N GLU A 76 9.55 -0.21 -9.88
CA GLU A 76 10.75 -0.89 -9.36
C GLU A 76 10.53 -2.41 -9.29
N GLN A 77 9.36 -2.84 -8.84
CA GLN A 77 9.04 -4.25 -8.78
C GLN A 77 8.91 -4.86 -10.18
N TYR A 78 8.42 -4.11 -11.15
CA TYR A 78 8.40 -4.55 -12.53
C TYR A 78 9.83 -4.73 -13.08
N GLU A 79 10.72 -3.79 -12.82
CA GLU A 79 12.11 -3.86 -13.27
C GLU A 79 12.85 -5.06 -12.68
N LEU A 80 12.51 -5.44 -11.44
CA LEU A 80 13.09 -6.61 -10.79
C LEU A 80 12.53 -7.93 -11.32
N SER A 81 11.24 -7.99 -11.62
CA SER A 81 10.55 -9.24 -11.97
C SER A 81 10.40 -9.45 -13.48
N GLY A 82 10.37 -8.37 -14.26
CA GLY A 82 10.11 -8.42 -15.69
C GLY A 82 8.65 -8.73 -16.06
N ASP A 83 7.75 -8.74 -15.10
CA ASP A 83 6.36 -9.12 -15.27
C ASP A 83 5.47 -8.25 -14.40
N TRP A 84 4.47 -7.58 -15.01
CA TRP A 84 3.58 -6.67 -14.27
C TRP A 84 2.74 -7.38 -13.21
N TRP A 85 2.29 -8.62 -13.46
CA TRP A 85 1.52 -9.35 -12.46
C TRP A 85 2.38 -9.79 -11.28
N GLN A 86 3.63 -10.14 -11.51
CA GLN A 86 4.57 -10.38 -10.41
C GLN A 86 4.84 -9.09 -9.64
N ALA A 87 4.98 -7.97 -10.35
CA ALA A 87 5.17 -6.66 -9.72
C ALA A 87 4.00 -6.30 -8.80
N VAL A 88 2.76 -6.58 -9.20
CA VAL A 88 1.57 -6.34 -8.38
C VAL A 88 1.64 -7.10 -7.06
N GLY A 89 2.00 -8.37 -7.08
CA GLY A 89 2.16 -9.15 -5.84
C GLY A 89 3.27 -8.60 -4.96
N ARG A 90 4.43 -8.31 -5.55
CA ARG A 90 5.59 -7.77 -4.83
C ARG A 90 5.37 -6.34 -4.34
N TYR A 91 4.46 -5.60 -4.96
CA TYR A 91 4.04 -4.30 -4.44
C TYR A 91 3.46 -4.42 -3.03
N HIS A 92 2.62 -5.43 -2.84
CA HIS A 92 1.99 -5.70 -1.56
C HIS A 92 2.98 -6.27 -0.55
N ASP A 93 3.81 -7.24 -0.98
CA ASP A 93 4.78 -7.90 -0.11
C ASP A 93 6.03 -8.26 -0.92
N PRO A 94 7.10 -7.46 -0.79
CA PRO A 94 8.34 -7.67 -1.55
C PRO A 94 9.28 -8.71 -0.91
N GLY A 95 8.92 -9.30 0.23
CA GLY A 95 9.73 -10.31 0.89
C GLY A 95 9.90 -11.57 0.04
N GLU A 96 10.96 -12.33 0.33
CA GLU A 96 11.31 -13.52 -0.43
C GLU A 96 11.14 -14.82 0.35
N ASP A 97 10.74 -14.75 1.63
CA ASP A 97 10.42 -15.93 2.40
C ASP A 97 9.06 -16.53 1.98
N ASP A 98 8.79 -17.76 2.40
CA ASP A 98 7.57 -18.48 1.99
C ASP A 98 6.28 -17.76 2.38
N GLU A 99 6.25 -17.12 3.54
CA GLU A 99 5.09 -16.36 4.00
C GLU A 99 4.84 -15.16 3.12
N SER A 100 5.90 -14.41 2.77
CA SER A 100 5.81 -13.25 1.88
C SER A 100 5.39 -13.65 0.48
N LEU A 101 5.94 -14.73 -0.07
CA LEU A 101 5.57 -15.24 -1.39
C LEU A 101 4.09 -15.64 -1.45
N THR A 102 3.58 -16.26 -0.39
CA THR A 102 2.16 -16.62 -0.30
C THR A 102 1.28 -15.37 -0.21
N SER A 103 1.69 -14.40 0.59
CA SER A 103 0.98 -13.12 0.73
C SER A 103 0.90 -12.38 -0.59
N ALA A 104 2.02 -12.28 -1.31
CA ALA A 104 2.09 -11.64 -2.61
C ALA A 104 1.17 -12.33 -3.63
N GLU A 105 1.15 -13.68 -3.63
CA GLU A 105 0.30 -14.45 -4.55
C GLU A 105 -1.18 -14.23 -4.27
N ARG A 106 -1.59 -14.21 -3.00
CA ARG A 106 -2.99 -13.94 -2.64
C ARG A 106 -3.43 -12.56 -3.08
N TYR A 107 -2.58 -11.55 -2.88
CA TYR A 107 -2.85 -10.19 -3.31
C TYR A 107 -2.97 -10.11 -4.82
N ARG A 108 -2.04 -10.71 -5.55
CA ARG A 108 -2.07 -10.74 -7.01
C ARG A 108 -3.37 -11.34 -7.55
N GLN A 109 -3.84 -12.44 -6.96
CA GLN A 109 -5.08 -13.07 -7.39
C GLN A 109 -6.30 -12.16 -7.14
N ARG A 110 -6.34 -11.45 -6.02
CA ARG A 110 -7.41 -10.48 -5.75
C ARG A 110 -7.42 -9.35 -6.77
N VAL A 111 -6.26 -8.81 -7.09
CA VAL A 111 -6.16 -7.74 -8.09
C VAL A 111 -6.60 -8.23 -9.46
N LYS A 112 -6.20 -9.44 -9.87
CA LYS A 112 -6.64 -10.04 -11.13
C LYS A 112 -8.15 -10.20 -11.20
N GLN A 113 -8.79 -10.61 -10.11
CA GLN A 113 -10.25 -10.74 -10.06
C GLN A 113 -10.93 -9.38 -10.26
N HIS A 114 -10.44 -8.33 -9.59
CA HIS A 114 -10.97 -6.97 -9.78
C HIS A 114 -10.73 -6.46 -11.19
N TRP A 115 -9.57 -6.70 -11.74
CA TRP A 115 -9.21 -6.34 -13.10
C TRP A 115 -10.19 -6.96 -14.12
N ARG A 116 -10.47 -8.25 -13.99
CA ARG A 116 -11.39 -8.97 -14.88
C ARG A 116 -12.81 -8.45 -14.80
N ARG A 117 -13.25 -8.01 -13.62
CA ARG A 117 -14.59 -7.43 -13.44
C ARG A 117 -14.70 -6.03 -14.03
N SER A 118 -13.59 -5.28 -14.09
CA SER A 118 -13.56 -3.91 -14.55
C SER A 118 -13.43 -3.80 -16.08
N PHE A 119 -12.91 -4.82 -16.68
CA PHE A 119 -12.61 -4.87 -18.11
C PHE A 119 -13.11 -6.18 -18.73
#